data_cfbea28ecfc930ec8effa09165e551a3
#
_entry.id   cfbea28ecfc930ec8effa09165e551a3
#
_cell.length_a   1.000
_cell.length_b   1.000
_cell.length_c   1.000
_cell.angle_alpha   90.00
_cell.angle_beta   90.00
_cell.angle_gamma   90.00
#
_symmetry.space_group_name_H-M   'P 1'
#
loop_
_entity.id
_entity.type
_entity.pdbx_description
1 polymer ?
#
loop_
_entity_poly.entity_id
_entity_poly.type
_entity_poly.pdbx_seq_one_letter_code
_entity_poly.pdbx_strand_id
1 'polypeptide(L)'
;MTHEKVERKDVFWYIILRLIILTSILVSAVIIQFAGAPVFPIVPIFYLILVSYLVSAIFLLFYAWGKHYGFQAYLQIIFDLLLITAFVYISGGITSSTYFLYVFAVIAASLVVSARAAFLAASLSAILFGLLVDSTYFRLIPYFSPEHAVRLSLGSVLFTMFIAWGTFFVIAFLMNYLSGNLKKARAELLRAQKELIIKERLAEAGRISATLAHEIRNPLAAISGSVQVLKNDLRLDGEQKELMDIVVKESDRVSQSIDHFLDFASPVKPVFSEIDLSGLLDETLKMLRGSGELNGTILVKGNYAESGVRLFASANQFKQVFWNLAKNAIKAMPNGGELAVDLRAEKKSVTIAFSDTGAGMTDEDKAHIFEPFYSGFENGRGLGMANVHRIVDDYEGTIEVRSELDKGTEILITLPLRKI
;
A
#
# COMPACT_ATOMS: atom_id res chain seq x y z
N MET A 1 14.10 -10.11 5.47
CA MET A 1 14.99 -8.96 5.38
C MET A 1 15.12 -8.58 3.90
N THR A 2 14.27 -7.71 3.41
CA THR A 2 14.31 -7.26 2.01
C THR A 2 15.53 -6.36 1.84
N HIS A 3 16.56 -6.87 1.11
CA HIS A 3 17.64 -6.05 0.61
C HIS A 3 17.04 -4.99 -0.31
N GLU A 4 17.04 -3.74 0.11
CA GLU A 4 16.68 -2.62 -0.75
C GLU A 4 17.62 -2.63 -1.96
N LYS A 5 17.04 -2.95 -3.12
CA LYS A 5 17.79 -3.04 -4.36
C LYS A 5 18.05 -1.61 -4.84
N VAL A 6 19.33 -1.20 -4.87
CA VAL A 6 19.74 0.10 -5.44
C VAL A 6 19.34 0.09 -6.93
N GLU A 7 18.54 1.07 -7.31
CA GLU A 7 18.09 1.19 -8.70
C GLU A 7 19.17 1.81 -9.58
N ARG A 8 19.18 1.42 -10.84
CA ARG A 8 20.08 2.00 -11.87
C ARG A 8 20.00 3.53 -11.91
N LYS A 9 18.79 4.07 -11.75
CA LYS A 9 18.51 5.50 -11.76
C LYS A 9 19.21 6.26 -10.63
N ASP A 10 19.28 5.68 -9.43
CA ASP A 10 19.85 6.32 -8.26
C ASP A 10 21.36 6.49 -8.40
N VAL A 11 22.05 5.46 -8.93
CA VAL A 11 23.49 5.51 -9.21
C VAL A 11 23.80 6.55 -10.29
N PHE A 12 22.97 6.65 -11.32
CA PHE A 12 23.11 7.66 -12.36
C PHE A 12 23.03 9.08 -11.80
N TRP A 13 22.00 9.37 -11.03
CA TRP A 13 21.83 10.69 -10.41
C TRP A 13 22.94 11.01 -9.43
N TYR A 14 23.49 10.02 -8.74
CA TYR A 14 24.63 10.21 -7.85
C TYR A 14 25.89 10.63 -8.61
N ILE A 15 26.20 9.99 -9.74
CA ILE A 15 27.32 10.39 -10.59
C ILE A 15 27.13 11.82 -11.11
N ILE A 16 25.94 12.18 -11.57
CA ILE A 16 25.63 13.53 -12.06
C ILE A 16 25.81 14.56 -10.94
N LEU A 17 25.24 14.32 -9.75
CA LEU A 17 25.36 15.22 -8.60
C LEU A 17 26.82 15.44 -8.21
N ARG A 18 27.63 14.37 -8.18
CA ARG A 18 29.09 14.45 -7.94
C ARG A 18 29.76 15.39 -8.95
N LEU A 19 29.49 15.20 -10.25
CA LEU A 19 30.08 16.04 -11.31
C LEU A 19 29.68 17.51 -11.16
N ILE A 20 28.43 17.79 -10.80
CA ILE A 20 27.96 19.16 -10.54
C ILE A 20 28.73 19.78 -9.37
N ILE A 21 28.86 19.05 -8.24
CA ILE A 21 29.60 19.52 -7.06
C ILE A 21 31.06 19.77 -7.40
N LEU A 22 31.73 18.83 -8.08
CA LEU A 22 33.12 18.97 -8.47
C LEU A 22 33.34 20.18 -9.40
N THR A 23 32.44 20.38 -10.37
CA THR A 23 32.47 21.53 -11.27
C THR A 23 32.27 22.84 -10.51
N SER A 24 31.38 22.88 -9.54
CA SER A 24 31.15 24.06 -8.70
C SER A 24 32.38 24.40 -7.85
N ILE A 25 33.05 23.40 -7.29
CA ILE A 25 34.31 23.56 -6.54
C ILE A 25 35.41 24.07 -7.46
N LEU A 26 35.52 23.51 -8.67
CA LEU A 26 36.51 23.93 -9.66
C LEU A 26 36.31 25.43 -10.05
N VAL A 27 35.08 25.80 -10.40
CA VAL A 27 34.73 27.19 -10.75
C VAL A 27 35.05 28.14 -9.59
N SER A 28 34.69 27.76 -8.36
CA SER A 28 35.01 28.53 -7.15
C SER A 28 36.52 28.68 -6.96
N ALA A 29 37.29 27.60 -7.13
CA ALA A 29 38.75 27.64 -7.01
C ALA A 29 39.41 28.54 -8.09
N VAL A 30 38.92 28.52 -9.31
CA VAL A 30 39.36 29.40 -10.40
C VAL A 30 39.06 30.87 -10.10
N ILE A 31 37.84 31.19 -9.63
CA ILE A 31 37.44 32.56 -9.25
C ILE A 31 38.34 33.09 -8.12
N ILE A 32 38.60 32.29 -7.07
CA ILE A 32 39.48 32.67 -5.96
C ILE A 32 40.90 32.93 -6.44
N GLN A 33 41.39 32.11 -7.39
CA GLN A 33 42.72 32.31 -8.00
C GLN A 33 42.82 33.66 -8.71
N PHE A 34 41.81 34.04 -9.49
CA PHE A 34 41.81 35.33 -10.20
C PHE A 34 41.58 36.50 -9.29
N ALA A 35 40.92 36.32 -8.14
CA ALA A 35 40.73 37.36 -7.16
C ALA A 35 42.01 37.70 -6.34
N GLY A 36 43.11 36.93 -6.53
CA GLY A 36 44.40 37.22 -5.95
C GLY A 36 44.49 37.00 -4.42
N ALA A 37 43.53 36.31 -3.80
CA ALA A 37 43.51 36.01 -2.36
C ALA A 37 43.34 34.50 -2.09
N PRO A 38 44.37 33.67 -2.39
CA PRO A 38 44.25 32.25 -2.17
C PRO A 38 44.21 31.96 -0.66
N VAL A 39 43.04 31.47 -0.21
CA VAL A 39 42.82 31.02 1.18
C VAL A 39 43.44 29.62 1.41
N PHE A 40 43.63 28.86 0.32
CA PHE A 40 44.13 27.49 0.31
C PHE A 40 45.17 27.27 -0.80
N PRO A 41 46.08 26.27 -0.65
CA PRO A 41 46.99 25.89 -1.72
C PRO A 41 46.23 25.34 -2.91
N ILE A 42 46.10 26.15 -3.96
CA ILE A 42 45.19 25.88 -5.09
C ILE A 42 45.67 24.72 -5.95
N VAL A 43 46.97 24.59 -6.18
CA VAL A 43 47.51 23.54 -7.07
C VAL A 43 47.15 22.12 -6.63
N PRO A 44 47.29 21.71 -5.35
CA PRO A 44 46.82 20.40 -4.90
C PRO A 44 45.32 20.18 -5.04
N ILE A 45 44.53 21.24 -4.88
CA ILE A 45 43.08 21.16 -5.08
C ILE A 45 42.74 20.83 -6.56
N PHE A 46 43.45 21.46 -7.50
CA PHE A 46 43.27 21.11 -8.93
C PHE A 46 43.61 19.64 -9.24
N TYR A 47 44.69 19.10 -8.65
CA TYR A 47 45.02 17.68 -8.81
C TYR A 47 43.96 16.78 -8.18
N LEU A 48 43.43 17.13 -7.03
CA LEU A 48 42.37 16.38 -6.37
C LEU A 48 41.09 16.35 -7.22
N ILE A 49 40.72 17.50 -7.79
CA ILE A 49 39.58 17.62 -8.71
C ILE A 49 39.82 16.78 -9.99
N LEU A 50 41.00 16.84 -10.55
CA LEU A 50 41.35 16.04 -11.75
C LEU A 50 41.22 14.53 -11.47
N VAL A 51 41.74 14.05 -10.33
CA VAL A 51 41.60 12.65 -9.91
C VAL A 51 40.12 12.30 -9.72
N SER A 52 39.34 13.20 -9.16
CA SER A 52 37.88 12.98 -8.96
C SER A 52 37.14 12.85 -10.28
N TYR A 53 37.46 13.63 -11.30
CA TYR A 53 36.90 13.49 -12.66
C TYR A 53 37.31 12.16 -13.33
N LEU A 54 38.58 11.77 -13.21
CA LEU A 54 39.06 10.49 -13.76
C LEU A 54 38.33 9.30 -13.13
N VAL A 55 38.17 9.30 -11.81
CA VAL A 55 37.45 8.24 -11.11
C VAL A 55 35.96 8.28 -11.43
N SER A 56 35.36 9.45 -11.59
CA SER A 56 33.97 9.57 -12.05
C SER A 56 33.75 8.99 -13.43
N ALA A 57 34.72 9.18 -14.34
CA ALA A 57 34.69 8.54 -15.68
C ALA A 57 34.78 7.01 -15.59
N ILE A 58 35.60 6.46 -14.68
CA ILE A 58 35.68 5.02 -14.43
C ILE A 58 34.32 4.51 -13.89
N PHE A 59 33.71 5.20 -12.95
CA PHE A 59 32.38 4.83 -12.44
C PHE A 59 31.29 4.91 -13.51
N LEU A 60 31.37 5.84 -14.45
CA LEU A 60 30.47 5.92 -15.60
C LEU A 60 30.64 4.71 -16.54
N LEU A 61 31.86 4.22 -16.73
CA LEU A 61 32.11 2.99 -17.49
C LEU A 61 31.55 1.76 -16.79
N PHE A 62 31.73 1.63 -15.45
CA PHE A 62 31.09 0.56 -14.66
C PHE A 62 29.56 0.62 -14.72
N TYR A 63 28.99 1.82 -14.69
CA TYR A 63 27.56 2.03 -14.86
C TYR A 63 27.07 1.52 -16.23
N ALA A 64 27.83 1.77 -17.30
CA ALA A 64 27.53 1.29 -18.67
C ALA A 64 27.53 -0.24 -18.77
N TRP A 65 28.40 -0.92 -18.02
CA TRP A 65 28.45 -2.40 -17.96
C TRP A 65 27.26 -3.06 -17.25
N GLY A 66 26.44 -2.29 -16.50
CA GLY A 66 25.11 -2.69 -16.08
C GLY A 66 25.01 -3.79 -15.02
N LYS A 67 26.08 -4.07 -14.26
CA LYS A 67 26.09 -5.11 -13.21
C LYS A 67 26.41 -4.51 -11.83
N HIS A 68 25.71 -5.01 -10.76
CA HIS A 68 26.03 -4.73 -9.35
C HIS A 68 25.97 -3.27 -8.91
N TYR A 69 24.89 -2.55 -9.25
CA TYR A 69 24.70 -1.14 -8.87
C TYR A 69 24.86 -0.86 -7.36
N GLY A 70 24.40 -1.76 -6.49
CA GLY A 70 24.59 -1.61 -5.05
C GLY A 70 26.05 -1.58 -4.63
N PHE A 71 26.87 -2.50 -5.14
CA PHE A 71 28.32 -2.52 -4.86
C PHE A 71 29.01 -1.26 -5.38
N GLN A 72 28.66 -0.84 -6.59
CA GLN A 72 29.17 0.39 -7.19
C GLN A 72 28.87 1.62 -6.35
N ALA A 73 27.64 1.74 -5.81
CA ALA A 73 27.24 2.86 -4.96
C ALA A 73 28.07 2.91 -3.65
N TYR A 74 28.28 1.78 -2.99
CA TYR A 74 29.15 1.74 -1.81
C TYR A 74 30.59 2.14 -2.13
N LEU A 75 31.15 1.66 -3.24
CA LEU A 75 32.50 1.98 -3.65
C LEU A 75 32.65 3.49 -3.95
N GLN A 76 31.65 4.10 -4.57
CA GLN A 76 31.62 5.55 -4.81
C GLN A 76 31.61 6.35 -3.51
N ILE A 77 30.76 5.95 -2.52
CA ILE A 77 30.72 6.62 -1.21
C ILE A 77 32.06 6.54 -0.48
N ILE A 78 32.69 5.36 -0.47
CA ILE A 78 34.03 5.19 0.15
C ILE A 78 35.03 6.10 -0.53
N PHE A 79 35.05 6.14 -1.85
CA PHE A 79 35.96 6.99 -2.60
C PHE A 79 35.72 8.48 -2.30
N ASP A 80 34.46 8.94 -2.24
CA ASP A 80 34.11 10.30 -1.88
C ASP A 80 34.59 10.66 -0.47
N LEU A 81 34.45 9.77 0.49
CA LEU A 81 34.95 9.99 1.86
C LEU A 81 36.47 10.14 1.89
N LEU A 82 37.21 9.35 1.10
CA LEU A 82 38.66 9.48 0.98
C LEU A 82 39.06 10.81 0.33
N LEU A 83 38.37 11.23 -0.73
CA LEU A 83 38.57 12.53 -1.36
C LEU A 83 38.30 13.68 -0.42
N ILE A 84 37.20 13.62 0.34
CA ILE A 84 36.87 14.64 1.35
C ILE A 84 37.98 14.69 2.42
N THR A 85 38.48 13.52 2.85
CA THR A 85 39.60 13.47 3.82
C THR A 85 40.85 14.15 3.29
N ALA A 86 41.22 13.87 2.03
CA ALA A 86 42.35 14.54 1.38
C ALA A 86 42.11 16.04 1.23
N PHE A 87 40.91 16.47 0.88
CA PHE A 87 40.56 17.88 0.79
C PHE A 87 40.65 18.60 2.15
N VAL A 88 40.10 17.98 3.22
CA VAL A 88 40.23 18.50 4.59
C VAL A 88 41.69 18.63 5.03
N TYR A 89 42.53 17.62 4.69
CA TYR A 89 43.97 17.69 4.98
C TYR A 89 44.65 18.88 4.31
N ILE A 90 44.40 19.06 2.98
CA ILE A 90 45.01 20.16 2.20
C ILE A 90 44.52 21.52 2.68
N SER A 91 43.25 21.63 3.11
CA SER A 91 42.65 22.90 3.53
C SER A 91 42.95 23.31 4.97
N GLY A 92 43.78 22.55 5.70
CA GLY A 92 44.22 22.92 7.06
C GLY A 92 43.94 21.89 8.16
N GLY A 93 43.43 20.70 7.79
CA GLY A 93 43.16 19.61 8.74
C GLY A 93 42.10 19.99 9.77
N ILE A 94 42.46 19.93 11.06
CA ILE A 94 41.55 20.24 12.17
C ILE A 94 41.07 21.70 12.19
N THR A 95 41.86 22.64 11.68
CA THR A 95 41.52 24.07 11.63
C THR A 95 40.63 24.41 10.44
N SER A 96 40.48 23.48 9.51
CA SER A 96 39.66 23.66 8.33
C SER A 96 38.16 23.57 8.65
N SER A 97 37.39 24.50 8.20
CA SER A 97 35.91 24.42 8.26
C SER A 97 35.34 23.40 7.27
N THR A 98 36.17 22.81 6.36
CA THR A 98 35.69 21.98 5.26
C THR A 98 35.27 20.54 5.66
N TYR A 99 35.49 20.16 6.94
CA TYR A 99 35.05 18.87 7.45
C TYR A 99 33.50 18.68 7.34
N PHE A 100 32.72 19.77 7.21
CA PHE A 100 31.28 19.66 6.98
C PHE A 100 30.95 18.91 5.67
N LEU A 101 31.89 18.80 4.72
CA LEU A 101 31.70 18.05 3.47
C LEU A 101 31.38 16.58 3.71
N TYR A 102 31.82 15.96 4.80
CA TYR A 102 31.43 14.61 5.19
C TYR A 102 29.92 14.45 5.33
N VAL A 103 29.21 15.50 5.74
CA VAL A 103 27.75 15.50 5.85
C VAL A 103 27.08 15.20 4.51
N PHE A 104 27.61 15.75 3.41
CA PHE A 104 27.06 15.47 2.08
C PHE A 104 27.22 14.00 1.68
N ALA A 105 28.34 13.37 2.03
CA ALA A 105 28.53 11.95 1.78
C ALA A 105 27.56 11.08 2.61
N VAL A 106 27.28 11.46 3.88
CA VAL A 106 26.30 10.78 4.72
C VAL A 106 24.89 10.92 4.15
N ILE A 107 24.51 12.11 3.68
CA ILE A 107 23.21 12.37 3.04
C ILE A 107 23.09 11.54 1.75
N ALA A 108 24.12 11.57 0.91
CA ALA A 108 24.14 10.82 -0.35
C ALA A 108 24.01 9.30 -0.12
N ALA A 109 24.71 8.77 0.90
CA ALA A 109 24.59 7.35 1.29
C ALA A 109 23.16 6.97 1.68
N SER A 110 22.44 7.86 2.39
CA SER A 110 21.04 7.63 2.76
C SER A 110 20.11 7.62 1.55
N LEU A 111 20.28 8.57 0.63
CA LEU A 111 19.39 8.77 -0.51
C LEU A 111 19.58 7.72 -1.60
N VAL A 112 20.85 7.33 -1.85
CA VAL A 112 21.19 6.44 -2.98
C VAL A 112 21.16 4.98 -2.60
N VAL A 113 21.56 4.64 -1.37
CA VAL A 113 21.71 3.23 -0.97
C VAL A 113 20.66 2.84 0.06
N SER A 114 20.79 3.34 1.29
CA SER A 114 19.84 3.03 2.36
C SER A 114 20.15 3.83 3.64
N ALA A 115 19.19 3.84 4.56
CA ALA A 115 19.37 4.38 5.88
C ALA A 115 20.57 3.75 6.65
N ARG A 116 20.80 2.43 6.46
CA ARG A 116 21.97 1.75 7.06
C ARG A 116 23.28 2.24 6.46
N ALA A 117 23.31 2.52 5.18
CA ALA A 117 24.47 3.06 4.49
C ALA A 117 24.84 4.46 5.02
N ALA A 118 23.86 5.27 5.43
CA ALA A 118 24.12 6.56 6.08
C ALA A 118 24.87 6.41 7.39
N PHE A 119 24.49 5.46 8.25
CA PHE A 119 25.21 5.19 9.50
C PHE A 119 26.62 4.63 9.25
N LEU A 120 26.79 3.78 8.24
CA LEU A 120 28.12 3.31 7.85
C LEU A 120 28.99 4.45 7.31
N ALA A 121 28.43 5.33 6.50
CA ALA A 121 29.13 6.51 6.00
C ALA A 121 29.49 7.46 7.16
N ALA A 122 28.59 7.72 8.10
CA ALA A 122 28.87 8.54 9.29
C ALA A 122 29.97 7.94 10.16
N SER A 123 29.94 6.61 10.38
CA SER A 123 31.00 5.91 11.14
C SER A 123 32.35 5.99 10.42
N LEU A 124 32.36 5.77 9.12
CA LEU A 124 33.60 5.86 8.34
C LEU A 124 34.12 7.31 8.27
N SER A 125 33.24 8.31 8.15
CA SER A 125 33.58 9.73 8.26
C SER A 125 34.23 10.07 9.60
N ALA A 126 33.63 9.57 10.70
CA ALA A 126 34.18 9.80 12.05
C ALA A 126 35.56 9.16 12.22
N ILE A 127 35.76 7.95 11.70
CA ILE A 127 37.06 7.26 11.74
C ILE A 127 38.09 8.00 10.88
N LEU A 128 37.76 8.34 9.64
CA LEU A 128 38.72 9.02 8.75
C LEU A 128 39.10 10.40 9.25
N PHE A 129 38.12 11.19 9.71
CA PHE A 129 38.37 12.50 10.31
C PHE A 129 39.20 12.39 11.60
N GLY A 130 38.84 11.43 12.48
CA GLY A 130 39.57 11.18 13.70
C GLY A 130 41.02 10.78 13.44
N LEU A 131 41.27 9.83 12.54
CA LEU A 131 42.63 9.41 12.15
C LEU A 131 43.43 10.58 11.55
N LEU A 132 42.80 11.43 10.73
CA LEU A 132 43.47 12.61 10.18
C LEU A 132 43.88 13.58 11.28
N VAL A 133 42.95 13.89 12.21
CA VAL A 133 43.20 14.81 13.32
C VAL A 133 44.28 14.28 14.25
N ASP A 134 44.18 13.01 14.67
CA ASP A 134 45.18 12.37 15.55
C ASP A 134 46.55 12.33 14.89
N SER A 135 46.64 11.94 13.60
CA SER A 135 47.90 11.87 12.87
C SER A 135 48.59 13.24 12.74
N THR A 136 47.82 14.30 12.57
CA THR A 136 48.36 15.67 12.50
C THR A 136 48.69 16.21 13.89
N TYR A 137 47.90 15.93 14.94
CA TYR A 137 48.11 16.35 16.31
C TYR A 137 49.38 15.71 16.89
N PHE A 138 49.55 14.39 16.73
CA PHE A 138 50.75 13.66 17.19
C PHE A 138 51.96 13.82 16.25
N ARG A 139 51.83 14.64 15.18
CA ARG A 139 52.86 14.90 14.18
C ARG A 139 53.37 13.67 13.44
N LEU A 140 52.54 12.65 13.29
CA LEU A 140 52.79 11.49 12.45
C LEU A 140 52.80 11.89 10.97
N ILE A 141 51.95 12.87 10.62
CA ILE A 141 51.88 13.49 9.30
C ILE A 141 52.09 14.99 9.48
N PRO A 142 52.96 15.66 8.64
CA PRO A 142 53.15 17.09 8.73
C PRO A 142 51.88 17.85 8.38
N TYR A 143 51.70 19.07 8.86
CA TYR A 143 50.69 19.98 8.33
C TYR A 143 51.00 20.29 6.87
N PHE A 144 49.99 20.31 6.03
CA PHE A 144 50.15 20.58 4.59
C PHE A 144 50.72 21.98 4.33
N SER A 145 50.31 22.99 5.14
CA SER A 145 50.87 24.33 5.12
C SER A 145 51.42 24.69 6.50
N PRO A 146 52.64 25.21 6.61
CA PRO A 146 53.24 25.61 7.89
C PRO A 146 52.41 26.66 8.65
N GLU A 147 51.67 27.50 7.93
CA GLU A 147 50.79 28.53 8.49
C GLU A 147 49.63 27.93 9.33
N HIS A 148 49.26 26.70 9.08
CA HIS A 148 48.22 25.97 9.80
C HIS A 148 48.79 25.20 11.04
N ALA A 149 50.08 25.24 11.26
CA ALA A 149 50.74 24.58 12.40
C ALA A 149 50.49 25.30 13.74
N VAL A 150 49.23 25.53 14.07
CA VAL A 150 48.79 26.12 15.34
C VAL A 150 48.92 25.06 16.44
N ARG A 151 49.51 25.44 17.61
CA ARG A 151 49.53 24.59 18.82
C ARG A 151 48.12 24.57 19.41
N LEU A 152 47.34 23.58 19.03
CA LEU A 152 46.01 23.37 19.59
C LEU A 152 46.11 22.69 20.97
N SER A 153 45.29 23.10 21.91
CA SER A 153 45.15 22.38 23.16
C SER A 153 44.41 21.06 22.93
N LEU A 154 44.74 20.04 23.72
CA LEU A 154 44.02 18.75 23.65
C LEU A 154 42.51 18.95 23.79
N GLY A 155 42.07 19.87 24.66
CA GLY A 155 40.67 20.19 24.86
C GLY A 155 39.99 20.71 23.59
N SER A 156 40.64 21.60 22.82
CA SER A 156 40.08 22.12 21.56
C SER A 156 40.01 21.02 20.47
N VAL A 157 41.00 20.13 20.42
CA VAL A 157 41.00 18.98 19.50
C VAL A 157 39.82 18.05 19.79
N LEU A 158 39.67 17.61 21.05
CA LEU A 158 38.60 16.73 21.49
C LEU A 158 37.22 17.38 21.27
N PHE A 159 37.10 18.68 21.55
CA PHE A 159 35.86 19.42 21.32
C PHE A 159 35.48 19.43 19.84
N THR A 160 36.40 19.73 18.93
CA THR A 160 36.16 19.74 17.49
C THR A 160 35.76 18.34 16.98
N MET A 161 36.46 17.29 17.43
CA MET A 161 36.12 15.90 17.08
C MET A 161 34.73 15.53 17.59
N PHE A 162 34.36 15.87 18.81
CA PHE A 162 33.08 15.60 19.41
C PHE A 162 31.94 16.27 18.61
N ILE A 163 32.11 17.55 18.27
CA ILE A 163 31.13 18.28 17.45
C ILE A 163 31.00 17.66 16.04
N ALA A 164 32.11 17.36 15.39
CA ALA A 164 32.10 16.77 14.04
C ALA A 164 31.39 15.39 14.05
N TRP A 165 31.77 14.50 14.97
CA TRP A 165 31.18 13.18 15.10
C TRP A 165 29.67 13.26 15.46
N GLY A 166 29.34 14.11 16.42
CA GLY A 166 27.95 14.38 16.78
C GLY A 166 27.14 14.84 15.57
N THR A 167 27.67 15.75 14.78
CA THR A 167 27.02 16.22 13.54
C THR A 167 26.81 15.09 12.53
N PHE A 168 27.82 14.25 12.28
CA PHE A 168 27.69 13.13 11.31
C PHE A 168 26.60 12.15 11.74
N PHE A 169 26.53 11.76 13.01
CA PHE A 169 25.52 10.83 13.51
C PHE A 169 24.12 11.46 13.62
N VAL A 170 24.01 12.73 14.01
CA VAL A 170 22.73 13.45 14.02
C VAL A 170 22.14 13.53 12.60
N ILE A 171 22.98 13.85 11.61
CA ILE A 171 22.53 13.88 10.22
C ILE A 171 22.14 12.48 9.74
N ALA A 172 22.92 11.45 10.06
CA ALA A 172 22.56 10.07 9.69
C ALA A 172 21.22 9.64 10.31
N PHE A 173 20.97 9.98 11.57
CA PHE A 173 19.72 9.74 12.25
C PHE A 173 18.54 10.49 11.60
N LEU A 174 18.72 11.79 11.35
CA LEU A 174 17.71 12.65 10.71
C LEU A 174 17.35 12.12 9.32
N MET A 175 18.34 11.74 8.52
CA MET A 175 18.13 11.19 7.19
C MET A 175 17.43 9.83 7.22
N ASN A 176 17.76 8.99 8.20
CA ASN A 176 17.04 7.72 8.41
C ASN A 176 15.56 7.95 8.74
N TYR A 177 15.28 8.86 9.67
CA TYR A 177 13.92 9.23 10.07
C TYR A 177 13.11 9.79 8.89
N LEU A 178 13.70 10.74 8.17
CA LEU A 178 13.04 11.37 7.01
C LEU A 178 12.78 10.38 5.87
N SER A 179 13.78 9.58 5.51
CA SER A 179 13.63 8.54 4.48
C SER A 179 12.54 7.52 4.84
N GLY A 180 12.47 7.11 6.12
CA GLY A 180 11.44 6.20 6.62
C GLY A 180 10.03 6.79 6.49
N ASN A 181 9.84 8.05 6.87
CA ASN A 181 8.54 8.73 6.78
C ASN A 181 8.12 8.98 5.33
N LEU A 182 9.05 9.38 4.46
CA LEU A 182 8.76 9.57 3.03
C LEU A 182 8.32 8.27 2.35
N LYS A 183 8.95 7.13 2.69
CA LYS A 183 8.55 5.82 2.17
C LYS A 183 7.15 5.42 2.62
N LYS A 184 6.82 5.64 3.90
CA LYS A 184 5.47 5.37 4.44
C LYS A 184 4.42 6.23 3.73
N ALA A 185 4.63 7.54 3.69
CA ALA A 185 3.71 8.47 3.04
C ALA A 185 3.49 8.16 1.56
N ARG A 186 4.57 7.77 0.84
CA ARG A 186 4.46 7.35 -0.57
C ARG A 186 3.66 6.06 -0.73
N ALA A 187 3.84 5.10 0.17
CA ALA A 187 3.09 3.85 0.12
C ALA A 187 1.59 4.07 0.39
N GLU A 188 1.26 4.92 1.36
CA GLU A 188 -0.12 5.32 1.66
C GLU A 188 -0.76 6.07 0.49
N LEU A 189 -0.03 7.02 -0.12
CA LEU A 189 -0.51 7.73 -1.31
C LEU A 189 -0.80 6.78 -2.48
N LEU A 190 0.10 5.82 -2.75
CA LEU A 190 -0.11 4.85 -3.82
C LEU A 190 -1.30 3.92 -3.56
N ARG A 191 -1.56 3.55 -2.30
CA ARG A 191 -2.76 2.79 -1.92
C ARG A 191 -4.03 3.61 -2.16
N ALA A 192 -4.06 4.84 -1.63
CA ALA A 192 -5.20 5.75 -1.82
C ALA A 192 -5.50 6.03 -3.31
N GLN A 193 -4.46 6.21 -4.14
CA GLN A 193 -4.63 6.37 -5.58
C GLN A 193 -5.24 5.12 -6.25
N LYS A 194 -4.80 3.92 -5.89
CA LYS A 194 -5.39 2.68 -6.41
C LYS A 194 -6.86 2.54 -6.04
N GLU A 195 -7.20 2.83 -4.79
CA GLU A 195 -8.59 2.79 -4.32
C GLU A 195 -9.48 3.79 -5.06
N LEU A 196 -8.98 5.02 -5.27
CA LEU A 196 -9.69 6.03 -6.05
C LEU A 196 -9.95 5.59 -7.49
N ILE A 197 -8.95 5.02 -8.17
CA ILE A 197 -9.10 4.52 -9.55
C ILE A 197 -10.16 3.40 -9.61
N ILE A 198 -10.18 2.50 -8.64
CA ILE A 198 -11.20 1.44 -8.57
C ILE A 198 -12.58 2.04 -8.35
N LYS A 199 -12.73 2.97 -7.39
CA LYS A 199 -14.00 3.66 -7.11
C LYS A 199 -14.50 4.44 -8.32
N GLU A 200 -13.63 5.14 -9.04
CA GLU A 200 -13.97 5.91 -10.24
C GLU A 200 -14.43 4.99 -11.38
N ARG A 201 -13.71 3.88 -11.65
CA ARG A 201 -14.11 2.89 -12.65
C ARG A 201 -15.45 2.25 -12.34
N LEU A 202 -15.72 1.93 -11.06
CA LEU A 202 -16.99 1.37 -10.62
C LEU A 202 -18.14 2.38 -10.80
N ALA A 203 -17.92 3.66 -10.44
CA ALA A 203 -18.91 4.71 -10.62
C ALA A 203 -19.21 4.97 -12.11
N GLU A 204 -18.21 4.92 -12.99
CA GLU A 204 -18.37 5.05 -14.43
C GLU A 204 -19.12 3.85 -15.03
N ALA A 205 -18.71 2.64 -14.64
CA ALA A 205 -19.42 1.40 -15.01
C ALA A 205 -20.88 1.45 -14.56
N GLY A 206 -21.18 1.93 -13.34
CA GLY A 206 -22.54 2.08 -12.84
C GLY A 206 -23.38 3.04 -13.67
N ARG A 207 -22.81 4.19 -14.05
CA ARG A 207 -23.54 5.18 -14.85
C ARG A 207 -23.89 4.68 -16.26
N ILE A 208 -22.96 3.98 -16.92
CA ILE A 208 -23.17 3.37 -18.24
C ILE A 208 -24.16 2.22 -18.12
N SER A 209 -24.03 1.41 -17.09
CA SER A 209 -24.83 0.21 -16.87
C SER A 209 -26.30 0.49 -16.63
N ALA A 210 -26.68 1.61 -16.01
CA ALA A 210 -28.08 1.97 -15.81
C ALA A 210 -28.84 2.13 -17.12
N THR A 211 -28.22 2.74 -18.13
CA THR A 211 -28.80 2.88 -19.46
C THR A 211 -28.83 1.54 -20.21
N LEU A 212 -27.68 0.83 -20.20
CA LEU A 212 -27.57 -0.48 -20.86
C LEU A 212 -28.52 -1.53 -20.27
N ALA A 213 -28.73 -1.49 -18.95
CA ALA A 213 -29.63 -2.44 -18.30
C ALA A 213 -31.09 -2.29 -18.79
N HIS A 214 -31.58 -1.05 -18.93
CA HIS A 214 -32.89 -0.81 -19.54
C HIS A 214 -32.95 -1.29 -20.99
N GLU A 215 -31.88 -1.05 -21.76
CA GLU A 215 -31.81 -1.47 -23.16
C GLU A 215 -31.66 -2.98 -23.33
N ILE A 216 -31.07 -3.71 -22.35
CA ILE A 216 -30.98 -5.17 -22.38
C ILE A 216 -32.24 -5.82 -21.81
N ARG A 217 -32.84 -5.25 -20.75
CA ARG A 217 -34.08 -5.79 -20.16
C ARG A 217 -35.24 -5.80 -21.16
N ASN A 218 -35.35 -4.77 -22.01
CA ASN A 218 -36.40 -4.66 -22.99
C ASN A 218 -36.40 -5.84 -23.99
N PRO A 219 -35.32 -6.19 -24.70
CA PRO A 219 -35.32 -7.37 -25.60
C PRO A 219 -35.49 -8.69 -24.84
N LEU A 220 -34.95 -8.83 -23.61
CA LEU A 220 -35.19 -10.04 -22.83
C LEU A 220 -36.65 -10.22 -22.43
N ALA A 221 -37.32 -9.14 -22.02
CA ALA A 221 -38.76 -9.18 -21.74
C ALA A 221 -39.59 -9.54 -23.02
N ALA A 222 -39.18 -9.01 -24.17
CA ALA A 222 -39.81 -9.37 -25.46
C ALA A 222 -39.61 -10.85 -25.83
N ILE A 223 -38.38 -11.38 -25.60
CA ILE A 223 -38.06 -12.80 -25.83
C ILE A 223 -38.90 -13.68 -24.89
N SER A 224 -38.85 -13.41 -23.59
CA SER A 224 -39.60 -14.17 -22.58
C SER A 224 -41.12 -14.14 -22.84
N GLY A 225 -41.63 -12.94 -23.13
CA GLY A 225 -43.06 -12.78 -23.47
C GLY A 225 -43.47 -13.53 -24.74
N SER A 226 -42.66 -13.46 -25.81
CA SER A 226 -42.93 -14.17 -27.06
C SER A 226 -42.91 -15.68 -26.89
N VAL A 227 -41.94 -16.20 -26.14
CA VAL A 227 -41.84 -17.64 -25.85
C VAL A 227 -43.02 -18.09 -24.99
N GLN A 228 -43.48 -17.27 -24.07
CA GLN A 228 -44.63 -17.58 -23.21
C GLN A 228 -45.93 -17.62 -23.97
N VAL A 229 -46.11 -16.73 -24.97
CA VAL A 229 -47.26 -16.77 -25.90
C VAL A 229 -47.20 -18.05 -26.76
N LEU A 230 -46.06 -18.35 -27.38
CA LEU A 230 -45.87 -19.56 -28.17
C LEU A 230 -46.14 -20.84 -27.36
N LYS A 231 -45.72 -20.89 -26.10
CA LYS A 231 -45.94 -22.02 -25.17
C LYS A 231 -47.43 -22.23 -24.89
N ASN A 232 -48.23 -21.15 -24.85
CA ASN A 232 -49.65 -21.21 -24.56
C ASN A 232 -50.48 -21.52 -25.81
N ASP A 233 -50.06 -21.04 -27.00
CA ASP A 233 -50.83 -21.11 -28.24
C ASP A 233 -50.54 -22.39 -29.07
N LEU A 234 -49.38 -23.00 -28.88
CA LEU A 234 -48.96 -24.20 -29.60
C LEU A 234 -49.19 -25.47 -28.78
N ARG A 235 -49.57 -26.55 -29.45
CA ARG A 235 -49.60 -27.91 -28.87
C ARG A 235 -48.18 -28.48 -28.90
N LEU A 236 -47.39 -28.10 -27.89
CA LEU A 236 -46.01 -28.53 -27.75
C LEU A 236 -45.94 -29.94 -27.14
N ASP A 237 -44.98 -30.76 -27.62
CA ASP A 237 -44.61 -32.00 -26.95
C ASP A 237 -43.79 -31.71 -25.68
N GLY A 238 -43.45 -32.77 -24.92
CA GLY A 238 -42.70 -32.62 -23.63
C GLY A 238 -41.36 -31.97 -23.80
N GLU A 239 -40.59 -32.30 -24.83
CA GLU A 239 -39.26 -31.80 -25.10
C GLU A 239 -39.28 -30.32 -25.55
N GLN A 240 -40.23 -29.96 -26.44
CA GLN A 240 -40.39 -28.57 -26.88
C GLN A 240 -40.82 -27.65 -25.75
N LYS A 241 -41.67 -28.12 -24.84
CA LYS A 241 -42.07 -27.36 -23.66
C LYS A 241 -40.92 -27.12 -22.72
N GLU A 242 -40.08 -28.13 -22.51
CA GLU A 242 -38.86 -28.02 -21.68
C GLU A 242 -37.87 -27.01 -22.26
N LEU A 243 -37.64 -27.00 -23.57
CA LEU A 243 -36.81 -26.02 -24.26
C LEU A 243 -37.35 -24.59 -24.09
N MET A 244 -38.66 -24.38 -24.18
CA MET A 244 -39.29 -23.07 -23.95
C MET A 244 -39.12 -22.61 -22.49
N ASP A 245 -39.25 -23.52 -21.53
CA ASP A 245 -39.01 -23.23 -20.11
C ASP A 245 -37.54 -22.84 -19.82
N ILE A 246 -36.59 -23.47 -20.49
CA ILE A 246 -35.18 -23.11 -20.43
C ILE A 246 -34.95 -21.67 -20.93
N VAL A 247 -35.54 -21.29 -22.09
CA VAL A 247 -35.39 -19.95 -22.66
C VAL A 247 -35.94 -18.88 -21.72
N VAL A 248 -37.14 -19.10 -21.16
CA VAL A 248 -37.72 -18.16 -20.17
C VAL A 248 -36.83 -18.05 -18.94
N LYS A 249 -36.42 -19.18 -18.37
CA LYS A 249 -35.56 -19.23 -17.19
C LYS A 249 -34.21 -18.53 -17.40
N GLU A 250 -33.56 -18.73 -18.56
CA GLU A 250 -32.30 -18.07 -18.86
C GLU A 250 -32.48 -16.57 -19.13
N SER A 251 -33.60 -16.15 -19.75
CA SER A 251 -33.93 -14.73 -19.92
C SER A 251 -34.11 -14.02 -18.57
N ASP A 252 -34.82 -14.63 -17.63
CA ASP A 252 -34.98 -14.13 -16.26
C ASP A 252 -33.65 -14.11 -15.52
N ARG A 253 -32.81 -15.13 -15.69
CA ARG A 253 -31.48 -15.21 -15.10
C ARG A 253 -30.56 -14.08 -15.55
N VAL A 254 -30.57 -13.72 -16.85
CA VAL A 254 -29.80 -12.60 -17.38
C VAL A 254 -30.33 -11.28 -16.82
N SER A 255 -31.65 -11.08 -16.79
CA SER A 255 -32.28 -9.88 -16.21
C SER A 255 -31.86 -9.67 -14.74
N GLN A 256 -31.93 -10.71 -13.93
CA GLN A 256 -31.47 -10.65 -12.52
C GLN A 256 -29.97 -10.40 -12.40
N SER A 257 -29.14 -10.87 -13.36
CA SER A 257 -27.70 -10.61 -13.35
C SER A 257 -27.41 -9.15 -13.58
N ILE A 258 -28.14 -8.50 -14.46
CA ILE A 258 -28.04 -7.08 -14.76
C ILE A 258 -28.46 -6.25 -13.54
N ASP A 259 -29.57 -6.62 -12.88
CA ASP A 259 -30.05 -5.92 -11.69
C ASP A 259 -29.00 -5.96 -10.56
N HIS A 260 -28.42 -7.13 -10.29
CA HIS A 260 -27.36 -7.26 -9.29
C HIS A 260 -26.09 -6.47 -9.64
N PHE A 261 -25.74 -6.39 -10.94
CA PHE A 261 -24.61 -5.60 -11.39
C PHE A 261 -24.87 -4.10 -11.22
N LEU A 262 -26.09 -3.64 -11.49
CA LEU A 262 -26.50 -2.26 -11.26
C LEU A 262 -26.47 -1.88 -9.78
N ASP A 263 -26.97 -2.74 -8.91
CA ASP A 263 -26.97 -2.55 -7.46
C ASP A 263 -25.54 -2.42 -6.92
N PHE A 264 -24.60 -3.13 -7.53
CA PHE A 264 -23.19 -3.06 -7.18
C PHE A 264 -22.52 -1.78 -7.75
N ALA A 265 -22.75 -1.46 -9.01
CA ALA A 265 -22.07 -0.41 -9.74
C ALA A 265 -22.65 1.01 -9.52
N SER A 266 -23.95 1.11 -9.22
CA SER A 266 -24.67 2.38 -8.96
C SER A 266 -25.58 2.25 -7.75
N PRO A 267 -25.04 2.20 -6.54
CA PRO A 267 -25.86 2.07 -5.34
C PRO A 267 -26.83 3.25 -5.23
N VAL A 268 -28.10 2.95 -5.01
CA VAL A 268 -29.12 3.94 -4.68
C VAL A 268 -28.62 4.76 -3.47
N LYS A 269 -28.78 6.09 -3.52
CA LYS A 269 -28.40 6.96 -2.40
C LYS A 269 -29.03 6.42 -1.11
N PRO A 270 -28.23 6.08 -0.10
CA PRO A 270 -28.76 5.52 1.14
C PRO A 270 -29.64 6.56 1.86
N VAL A 271 -30.83 6.16 2.24
CA VAL A 271 -31.69 6.95 3.14
C VAL A 271 -31.36 6.51 4.56
N PHE A 272 -30.71 7.41 5.30
CA PHE A 272 -30.33 7.15 6.68
C PHE A 272 -31.48 7.41 7.64
N SER A 273 -31.70 6.48 8.54
CA SER A 273 -32.66 6.58 9.62
C SER A 273 -32.19 5.77 10.83
N GLU A 274 -32.82 5.96 11.97
CA GLU A 274 -32.60 5.09 13.11
C GLU A 274 -33.31 3.75 12.84
N ILE A 275 -32.56 2.67 12.71
CA ILE A 275 -33.06 1.32 12.42
C ILE A 275 -32.90 0.40 13.64
N ASP A 276 -33.86 -0.47 13.86
CA ASP A 276 -33.76 -1.59 14.79
C ASP A 276 -33.14 -2.80 14.06
N LEU A 277 -31.88 -3.12 14.38
CA LEU A 277 -31.15 -4.22 13.74
C LEU A 277 -31.79 -5.58 14.02
N SER A 278 -32.31 -5.79 15.23
CA SER A 278 -32.95 -7.04 15.63
C SER A 278 -34.23 -7.26 14.83
N GLY A 279 -35.07 -6.22 14.72
CA GLY A 279 -36.27 -6.26 13.90
C GLY A 279 -36.01 -6.48 12.43
N LEU A 280 -34.96 -5.83 11.89
CA LEU A 280 -34.56 -5.94 10.50
C LEU A 280 -34.02 -7.35 10.15
N LEU A 281 -33.25 -7.96 11.05
CA LEU A 281 -32.79 -9.35 10.93
C LEU A 281 -33.98 -10.31 10.93
N ASP A 282 -34.91 -10.16 11.85
CA ASP A 282 -36.09 -11.01 11.96
C ASP A 282 -36.98 -10.91 10.69
N GLU A 283 -37.20 -9.69 10.19
CA GLU A 283 -37.91 -9.45 8.92
C GLU A 283 -37.21 -10.16 7.75
N THR A 284 -35.87 -10.04 7.66
CA THR A 284 -35.10 -10.65 6.59
C THR A 284 -35.14 -12.18 6.64
N LEU A 285 -35.01 -12.76 7.85
CA LEU A 285 -35.09 -14.21 8.02
C LEU A 285 -36.51 -14.77 7.80
N LYS A 286 -37.55 -13.99 8.10
CA LYS A 286 -38.94 -14.34 7.74
C LYS A 286 -39.14 -14.35 6.23
N MET A 287 -38.65 -13.34 5.52
CA MET A 287 -38.68 -13.32 4.07
C MET A 287 -37.93 -14.51 3.46
N LEU A 288 -36.79 -14.87 4.03
CA LEU A 288 -35.99 -16.02 3.59
C LEU A 288 -36.79 -17.33 3.74
N ARG A 289 -37.48 -17.51 4.87
CA ARG A 289 -38.34 -18.69 5.09
C ARG A 289 -39.50 -18.76 4.12
N GLY A 290 -40.01 -17.61 3.65
CA GLY A 290 -41.13 -17.53 2.67
C GLY A 290 -40.70 -17.59 1.21
N SER A 291 -39.41 -17.47 0.89
CA SER A 291 -38.90 -17.35 -0.48
C SER A 291 -38.85 -18.66 -1.28
N GLY A 292 -39.10 -19.82 -0.66
CA GLY A 292 -38.93 -21.13 -1.27
C GLY A 292 -37.47 -21.55 -1.57
N GLU A 293 -36.50 -20.73 -1.16
CA GLU A 293 -35.07 -21.05 -1.29
C GLU A 293 -34.56 -22.03 -0.21
N LEU A 294 -35.33 -22.18 0.88
CA LEU A 294 -35.05 -23.19 1.91
C LEU A 294 -35.59 -24.54 1.44
N ASN A 295 -34.75 -25.42 0.98
CA ASN A 295 -35.09 -26.84 0.95
C ASN A 295 -35.38 -27.24 2.39
N GLY A 296 -36.53 -27.86 2.69
CA GLY A 296 -37.04 -28.12 4.05
C GLY A 296 -36.08 -28.85 5.03
N THR A 297 -34.79 -29.02 4.68
CA THR A 297 -33.70 -29.62 5.42
C THR A 297 -32.77 -28.59 6.08
N ILE A 298 -32.96 -27.27 5.85
CA ILE A 298 -32.14 -26.22 6.48
C ILE A 298 -32.86 -25.63 7.67
N LEU A 299 -32.27 -25.72 8.86
CA LEU A 299 -32.77 -25.12 10.09
C LEU A 299 -32.18 -23.70 10.25
N VAL A 300 -33.06 -22.70 10.32
CA VAL A 300 -32.66 -21.30 10.55
C VAL A 300 -32.96 -20.91 11.99
N LYS A 301 -31.91 -20.63 12.77
CA LYS A 301 -31.96 -20.14 14.17
C LYS A 301 -31.57 -18.69 14.24
N GLY A 302 -32.31 -17.88 14.96
CA GLY A 302 -31.97 -16.50 15.31
C GLY A 302 -31.82 -16.38 16.80
N ASN A 303 -30.68 -15.93 17.28
CA ASN A 303 -30.41 -15.67 18.68
C ASN A 303 -30.06 -14.18 18.85
N TYR A 304 -31.09 -13.38 19.12
CA TYR A 304 -30.93 -11.93 19.34
C TYR A 304 -31.09 -11.66 20.85
N ALA A 305 -29.97 -11.73 21.55
CA ALA A 305 -29.95 -11.60 23.02
C ALA A 305 -30.47 -10.25 23.52
N GLU A 306 -30.52 -9.21 22.68
CA GLU A 306 -31.01 -7.87 23.01
C GLU A 306 -31.94 -7.36 21.91
N SER A 307 -33.24 -7.27 22.24
CA SER A 307 -34.21 -6.52 21.44
C SER A 307 -33.94 -5.02 21.59
N GLY A 308 -33.88 -4.29 20.45
CA GLY A 308 -33.80 -2.82 20.44
C GLY A 308 -32.42 -2.25 20.22
N VAL A 309 -31.47 -3.00 19.59
CA VAL A 309 -30.19 -2.45 19.15
C VAL A 309 -30.43 -1.49 17.98
N ARG A 310 -30.26 -0.19 18.23
CA ARG A 310 -30.48 0.87 17.26
C ARG A 310 -29.19 1.34 16.62
N LEU A 311 -29.22 1.50 15.31
CA LEU A 311 -28.13 2.01 14.51
C LEU A 311 -28.66 3.09 13.54
N PHE A 312 -27.95 4.20 13.38
CA PHE A 312 -28.28 5.18 12.35
C PHE A 312 -27.70 4.74 11.01
N ALA A 313 -28.55 4.15 10.18
CA ALA A 313 -28.13 3.48 8.97
C ALA A 313 -29.26 3.40 7.91
N SER A 314 -28.95 2.90 6.73
CA SER A 314 -29.96 2.60 5.71
C SER A 314 -30.49 1.18 5.88
N ALA A 315 -31.79 1.06 6.17
CA ALA A 315 -32.47 -0.23 6.30
C ALA A 315 -32.31 -1.11 5.06
N ASN A 316 -32.37 -0.51 3.86
CA ASN A 316 -32.24 -1.24 2.60
C ASN A 316 -30.85 -1.84 2.41
N GLN A 317 -29.79 -1.10 2.80
CA GLN A 317 -28.42 -1.61 2.71
C GLN A 317 -28.21 -2.78 3.69
N PHE A 318 -28.71 -2.70 4.93
CA PHE A 318 -28.58 -3.81 5.87
C PHE A 318 -29.45 -5.01 5.52
N LYS A 319 -30.68 -4.82 4.98
CA LYS A 319 -31.45 -5.92 4.38
C LYS A 319 -30.65 -6.64 3.29
N GLN A 320 -29.98 -5.88 2.43
CA GLN A 320 -29.14 -6.44 1.38
C GLN A 320 -27.94 -7.21 1.93
N VAL A 321 -27.26 -6.69 2.96
CA VAL A 321 -26.18 -7.39 3.66
C VAL A 321 -26.67 -8.72 4.23
N PHE A 322 -27.75 -8.70 5.01
CA PHE A 322 -28.29 -9.90 5.66
C PHE A 322 -28.78 -10.93 4.67
N TRP A 323 -29.44 -10.48 3.60
CA TRP A 323 -29.89 -11.34 2.51
C TRP A 323 -28.74 -12.04 1.81
N ASN A 324 -27.67 -11.29 1.45
CA ASN A 324 -26.50 -11.85 0.80
C ASN A 324 -25.78 -12.89 1.65
N LEU A 325 -25.62 -12.63 2.96
CA LEU A 325 -25.00 -13.57 3.89
C LEU A 325 -25.85 -14.83 4.05
N ALA A 326 -27.13 -14.68 4.32
CA ALA A 326 -28.03 -15.80 4.47
C ALA A 326 -28.12 -16.67 3.20
N LYS A 327 -28.17 -16.04 2.03
CA LYS A 327 -28.22 -16.75 0.74
C LYS A 327 -26.93 -17.51 0.45
N ASN A 328 -25.78 -16.96 0.81
CA ASN A 328 -24.51 -17.67 0.68
C ASN A 328 -24.42 -18.88 1.61
N ALA A 329 -24.86 -18.73 2.86
CA ALA A 329 -24.94 -19.84 3.81
C ALA A 329 -25.84 -20.99 3.30
N ILE A 330 -27.02 -20.66 2.75
CA ILE A 330 -27.91 -21.68 2.16
C ILE A 330 -27.24 -22.40 0.98
N LYS A 331 -26.57 -21.68 0.10
CA LYS A 331 -25.85 -22.27 -1.04
C LYS A 331 -24.72 -23.19 -0.62
N ALA A 332 -24.07 -22.90 0.52
CA ALA A 332 -23.02 -23.77 1.08
C ALA A 332 -23.58 -25.05 1.69
N MET A 333 -24.92 -25.17 1.88
CA MET A 333 -25.60 -26.30 2.51
C MET A 333 -26.59 -27.01 1.56
N PRO A 334 -26.19 -27.51 0.38
CA PRO A 334 -27.10 -28.11 -0.59
C PRO A 334 -27.83 -29.37 -0.05
N ASN A 335 -27.23 -30.06 0.90
CA ASN A 335 -27.78 -31.29 1.51
C ASN A 335 -28.53 -31.01 2.82
N GLY A 336 -28.74 -29.75 3.19
CA GLY A 336 -29.30 -29.34 4.47
C GLY A 336 -28.22 -28.94 5.49
N GLY A 337 -28.65 -28.43 6.63
CA GLY A 337 -27.75 -27.96 7.67
C GLY A 337 -28.43 -26.94 8.60
N GLU A 338 -27.62 -26.17 9.30
CA GLU A 338 -28.07 -25.15 10.26
C GLU A 338 -27.45 -23.79 9.88
N LEU A 339 -28.29 -22.75 9.80
CA LEU A 339 -27.88 -21.36 9.74
C LEU A 339 -28.24 -20.71 11.09
N ALA A 340 -27.23 -20.34 11.86
CA ALA A 340 -27.38 -19.58 13.09
C ALA A 340 -27.05 -18.10 12.84
N VAL A 341 -27.88 -17.19 13.35
CA VAL A 341 -27.64 -15.74 13.28
C VAL A 341 -27.69 -15.17 14.68
N ASP A 342 -26.57 -14.63 15.13
CA ASP A 342 -26.40 -14.04 16.46
C ASP A 342 -26.19 -12.53 16.35
N LEU A 343 -26.76 -11.77 17.29
CA LEU A 343 -26.54 -10.34 17.43
C LEU A 343 -26.16 -10.04 18.87
N ARG A 344 -25.01 -9.40 19.05
CA ARG A 344 -24.48 -9.00 20.37
C ARG A 344 -24.12 -7.53 20.35
N ALA A 345 -24.72 -6.76 21.27
CA ALA A 345 -24.38 -5.36 21.46
C ALA A 345 -23.37 -5.20 22.59
N GLU A 346 -22.36 -4.39 22.34
CA GLU A 346 -21.41 -3.92 23.34
C GLU A 346 -21.57 -2.42 23.56
N LYS A 347 -20.84 -1.83 24.52
CA LYS A 347 -20.99 -0.39 24.84
C LYS A 347 -20.70 0.54 23.65
N LYS A 348 -19.87 0.14 22.70
CA LYS A 348 -19.40 0.98 21.59
C LYS A 348 -19.56 0.33 20.21
N SER A 349 -19.95 -0.93 20.16
CA SER A 349 -20.06 -1.69 18.91
C SER A 349 -21.23 -2.69 18.98
N VAL A 350 -21.68 -3.12 17.83
CA VAL A 350 -22.58 -4.24 17.66
C VAL A 350 -21.92 -5.27 16.75
N THR A 351 -21.97 -6.54 17.14
CA THR A 351 -21.47 -7.66 16.35
C THR A 351 -22.62 -8.53 15.89
N ILE A 352 -22.67 -8.81 14.60
CA ILE A 352 -23.64 -9.68 13.94
C ILE A 352 -22.85 -10.86 13.38
N ALA A 353 -23.21 -12.08 13.77
CA ALA A 353 -22.57 -13.30 13.29
C ALA A 353 -23.55 -14.12 12.47
N PHE A 354 -23.14 -14.56 11.29
CA PHE A 354 -23.82 -15.55 10.47
C PHE A 354 -22.97 -16.81 10.44
N SER A 355 -23.47 -17.90 10.99
CA SER A 355 -22.75 -19.18 11.09
C SER A 355 -23.53 -20.26 10.36
N ASP A 356 -22.91 -20.94 9.42
CA ASP A 356 -23.48 -22.09 8.70
C ASP A 356 -22.66 -23.37 8.94
N THR A 357 -23.29 -24.52 8.77
CA THR A 357 -22.68 -25.85 8.84
C THR A 357 -22.42 -26.43 7.44
N GLY A 358 -22.14 -25.56 6.46
CA GLY A 358 -21.94 -25.91 5.08
C GLY A 358 -20.54 -26.44 4.74
N ALA A 359 -20.23 -26.44 3.44
CA ALA A 359 -18.98 -26.98 2.90
C ALA A 359 -17.70 -26.22 3.38
N GLY A 360 -17.83 -25.03 3.94
CA GLY A 360 -16.69 -24.20 4.33
C GLY A 360 -15.89 -23.66 3.13
N MET A 361 -14.68 -23.11 3.42
CA MET A 361 -13.82 -22.46 2.44
C MET A 361 -12.36 -22.83 2.66
N THR A 362 -11.59 -22.88 1.56
CA THR A 362 -10.14 -22.96 1.58
C THR A 362 -9.50 -21.64 1.99
N ASP A 363 -8.19 -21.62 2.31
CA ASP A 363 -7.47 -20.38 2.61
C ASP A 363 -7.39 -19.45 1.39
N GLU A 364 -7.36 -20.01 0.19
CA GLU A 364 -7.40 -19.28 -1.07
C GLU A 364 -8.77 -18.60 -1.27
N ASP A 365 -9.87 -19.31 -1.06
CA ASP A 365 -11.22 -18.73 -1.12
C ASP A 365 -11.40 -17.59 -0.13
N LYS A 366 -10.92 -17.76 1.13
CA LYS A 366 -10.98 -16.71 2.15
C LYS A 366 -10.22 -15.44 1.77
N ALA A 367 -9.12 -15.57 1.04
CA ALA A 367 -8.34 -14.43 0.58
C ALA A 367 -9.06 -13.62 -0.51
N HIS A 368 -9.91 -14.26 -1.31
CA HIS A 368 -10.54 -13.65 -2.50
C HIS A 368 -12.06 -13.44 -2.37
N ILE A 369 -12.71 -13.93 -1.29
CA ILE A 369 -14.19 -13.92 -1.15
C ILE A 369 -14.83 -12.53 -1.30
N PHE A 370 -14.09 -11.46 -1.00
CA PHE A 370 -14.56 -10.08 -1.13
C PHE A 370 -14.19 -9.43 -2.46
N GLU A 371 -13.46 -10.11 -3.33
CA GLU A 371 -13.12 -9.58 -4.65
C GLU A 371 -14.37 -9.63 -5.56
N PRO A 372 -14.66 -8.54 -6.29
CA PRO A 372 -15.74 -8.54 -7.27
C PRO A 372 -15.55 -9.63 -8.31
N PHE A 373 -16.63 -10.33 -8.66
CA PHE A 373 -16.69 -11.44 -9.63
C PHE A 373 -16.01 -12.74 -9.18
N TYR A 374 -15.45 -12.81 -7.98
CA TYR A 374 -14.98 -14.05 -7.41
C TYR A 374 -16.12 -14.85 -6.80
N SER A 375 -16.22 -16.15 -7.12
CA SER A 375 -17.23 -17.06 -6.56
C SER A 375 -16.69 -18.48 -6.51
N GLY A 376 -16.73 -19.11 -5.32
CA GLY A 376 -16.48 -20.54 -5.14
C GLY A 376 -17.65 -21.44 -5.58
N PHE A 377 -18.79 -20.88 -5.98
CA PHE A 377 -19.95 -21.65 -6.46
C PHE A 377 -20.05 -21.61 -7.98
N GLU A 378 -20.29 -22.74 -8.65
CA GLU A 378 -20.42 -22.86 -10.13
C GLU A 378 -21.40 -21.85 -10.76
N ASN A 379 -22.47 -21.51 -10.05
CA ASN A 379 -23.48 -20.54 -10.48
C ASN A 379 -23.43 -19.23 -9.69
N GLY A 380 -22.32 -18.94 -8.98
CA GLY A 380 -22.13 -17.73 -8.21
C GLY A 380 -21.70 -16.57 -9.10
N ARG A 381 -22.28 -15.37 -8.89
CA ARG A 381 -21.92 -14.14 -9.64
C ARG A 381 -20.77 -13.37 -9.04
N GLY A 382 -20.34 -13.70 -7.81
CA GLY A 382 -19.22 -13.09 -7.12
C GLY A 382 -19.40 -11.62 -6.71
N LEU A 383 -20.63 -11.08 -6.73
CA LEU A 383 -20.91 -9.68 -6.37
C LEU A 383 -21.47 -9.53 -4.94
N GLY A 384 -22.08 -10.57 -4.38
CA GLY A 384 -22.76 -10.50 -3.09
C GLY A 384 -21.85 -10.15 -1.94
N MET A 385 -20.70 -10.83 -1.82
CA MET A 385 -19.73 -10.59 -0.75
C MET A 385 -18.95 -9.29 -0.93
N ALA A 386 -18.63 -8.92 -2.16
CA ALA A 386 -18.02 -7.61 -2.46
C ALA A 386 -18.96 -6.47 -2.04
N ASN A 387 -20.28 -6.61 -2.25
CA ASN A 387 -21.25 -5.61 -1.80
C ASN A 387 -21.40 -5.58 -0.27
N VAL A 388 -21.38 -6.74 0.40
CA VAL A 388 -21.35 -6.82 1.87
C VAL A 388 -20.13 -6.06 2.42
N HIS A 389 -18.95 -6.32 1.88
CA HIS A 389 -17.72 -5.65 2.30
C HIS A 389 -17.81 -4.14 2.11
N ARG A 390 -18.25 -3.68 0.94
CA ARG A 390 -18.41 -2.27 0.63
C ARG A 390 -19.38 -1.57 1.60
N ILE A 391 -20.55 -2.17 1.84
CA ILE A 391 -21.54 -1.57 2.75
C ILE A 391 -20.97 -1.50 4.17
N VAL A 392 -20.35 -2.56 4.69
CA VAL A 392 -19.78 -2.57 6.03
C VAL A 392 -18.66 -1.53 6.17
N ASP A 393 -17.81 -1.40 5.16
CA ASP A 393 -16.73 -0.40 5.12
C ASP A 393 -17.29 1.04 5.09
N ASP A 394 -18.36 1.31 4.35
CA ASP A 394 -19.05 2.60 4.32
C ASP A 394 -19.57 3.03 5.73
N TYR A 395 -19.83 2.07 6.63
CA TYR A 395 -20.21 2.31 8.03
C TYR A 395 -19.03 2.21 9.02
N GLU A 396 -17.78 2.21 8.54
CA GLU A 396 -16.56 2.05 9.34
C GLU A 396 -16.56 0.75 10.18
N GLY A 397 -17.24 -0.27 9.68
CA GLY A 397 -17.29 -1.59 10.29
C GLY A 397 -16.13 -2.47 9.88
N THR A 398 -16.04 -3.64 10.47
CA THR A 398 -15.08 -4.69 10.12
C THR A 398 -15.77 -6.00 9.86
N ILE A 399 -15.20 -6.82 8.96
CA ILE A 399 -15.68 -8.17 8.68
C ILE A 399 -14.55 -9.14 8.99
N GLU A 400 -14.87 -10.18 9.76
CA GLU A 400 -13.99 -11.32 10.02
C GLU A 400 -14.64 -12.59 9.48
N VAL A 401 -13.87 -13.42 8.75
CA VAL A 401 -14.31 -14.69 8.19
C VAL A 401 -13.55 -15.82 8.85
N ARG A 402 -14.27 -16.73 9.50
CA ARG A 402 -13.75 -17.97 10.08
C ARG A 402 -14.38 -19.12 9.34
N SER A 403 -13.60 -19.88 8.61
CA SER A 403 -14.09 -21.03 7.84
C SER A 403 -13.03 -22.11 7.76
N GLU A 404 -13.49 -23.33 7.81
CA GLU A 404 -12.68 -24.52 7.60
C GLU A 404 -13.45 -25.50 6.70
N LEU A 405 -12.78 -26.13 5.76
CA LEU A 405 -13.37 -27.02 4.79
C LEU A 405 -14.18 -28.12 5.51
N ASP A 406 -15.40 -28.37 5.04
CA ASP A 406 -16.37 -29.34 5.59
C ASP A 406 -16.82 -29.09 7.06
N LYS A 407 -16.50 -27.91 7.65
CA LYS A 407 -16.96 -27.55 9.00
C LYS A 407 -17.89 -26.35 9.02
N GLY A 408 -18.08 -25.69 7.87
CA GLY A 408 -18.92 -24.52 7.73
C GLY A 408 -18.18 -23.20 7.78
N THR A 409 -18.95 -22.11 7.84
CA THR A 409 -18.43 -20.73 7.81
C THR A 409 -19.09 -19.89 8.86
N GLU A 410 -18.31 -19.05 9.54
CA GLU A 410 -18.77 -17.98 10.40
C GLU A 410 -18.28 -16.64 9.85
N ILE A 411 -19.21 -15.73 9.58
CA ILE A 411 -18.94 -14.35 9.15
C ILE A 411 -19.39 -13.42 10.25
N LEU A 412 -18.42 -12.66 10.83
CA LEU A 412 -18.68 -11.69 11.89
C LEU A 412 -18.59 -10.28 11.30
N ILE A 413 -19.64 -9.49 11.46
CA ILE A 413 -19.68 -8.07 11.13
C ILE A 413 -19.70 -7.28 12.43
N THR A 414 -18.73 -6.39 12.63
CA THR A 414 -18.68 -5.49 13.77
C THR A 414 -18.85 -4.05 13.31
N LEU A 415 -19.85 -3.35 13.85
CA LEU A 415 -20.19 -1.98 13.49
C LEU A 415 -20.07 -1.07 14.72
N PRO A 416 -19.51 0.14 14.57
CA PRO A 416 -19.44 1.11 15.66
C PRO A 416 -20.83 1.68 16.00
N LEU A 417 -21.22 1.62 17.27
CA LEU A 417 -22.41 2.33 17.77
C LEU A 417 -22.02 3.78 18.08
N ARG A 418 -22.23 4.68 17.12
CA ARG A 418 -22.06 6.11 17.37
C ARG A 418 -23.26 6.62 18.19
N LYS A 419 -23.00 7.22 19.35
CA LYS A 419 -24.02 8.06 20.01
C LYS A 419 -24.24 9.28 19.11
N ILE A 420 -25.47 9.42 18.63
CA ILE A 420 -25.98 10.62 17.97
C ILE A 420 -26.03 11.77 19.00
#